data_c81d246782a67f0d1bb6e9b1050c54ce
#
_entry.id   c81d246782a67f0d1bb6e9b1050c54ce
#
_cell.length_a   1.000
_cell.length_b   1.000
_cell.length_c   1.000
_cell.angle_alpha   90.00
_cell.angle_beta   90.00
_cell.angle_gamma   90.00
#
_symmetry.space_group_name_H-M   'P 1'
#
loop_
_entity.id
_entity.type
_entity.pdbx_description
1 polymer ?
#
loop_
_entity_poly.entity_id
_entity_poly.type
_entity_poly.pdbx_seq_one_letter_code
_entity_poly.pdbx_strand_id
1 'polypeptide(L)'
;MLERRLLLASQSPRRASLLQQMGLDFEVRPADIDETPRAGEDAIHYVDRLAKTKAQSQWRSGFVHLGADTIVVLDGALLGKPRDEQHAMQMLMRLSGRSHQVATGVAVFDGEQVLSDVVMTTVTFRSIDSQEAKSYWATGEPTDKAGAYALQGIGGVFVTTIAGSYSNVIGLPMAETEQLLASIGVNTWLQRQHV
;
A
#
# COMPACT_ATOMS: atom_id res chain seq x y z
N MET A 1 -14.36 -23.74 15.75
CA MET A 1 -14.26 -22.30 15.44
C MET A 1 -14.78 -22.11 14.04
N LEU A 2 -15.74 -21.19 13.83
CA LEU A 2 -16.18 -20.82 12.48
C LEU A 2 -14.97 -20.23 11.75
N GLU A 3 -14.67 -20.74 10.55
CA GLU A 3 -13.59 -20.23 9.73
C GLU A 3 -13.93 -18.78 9.32
N ARG A 4 -13.14 -17.83 9.80
CA ARG A 4 -13.34 -16.41 9.48
C ARG A 4 -12.88 -16.15 8.05
N ARG A 5 -13.78 -15.67 7.20
CA ARG A 5 -13.47 -15.31 5.81
C ARG A 5 -12.75 -13.97 5.78
N LEU A 6 -11.86 -13.78 4.83
CA LEU A 6 -11.11 -12.53 4.66
C LEU A 6 -11.79 -11.64 3.61
N LEU A 7 -11.85 -10.33 3.88
CA LEU A 7 -12.33 -9.32 2.95
C LEU A 7 -11.28 -8.21 2.81
N LEU A 8 -10.83 -7.98 1.58
CA LEU A 8 -9.91 -6.88 1.24
C LEU A 8 -10.71 -5.60 0.95
N ALA A 9 -10.58 -4.60 1.81
CA ALA A 9 -11.22 -3.28 1.67
C ALA A 9 -10.37 -2.35 0.78
N SER A 10 -10.03 -2.78 -0.44
CA SER A 10 -9.18 -2.03 -1.37
C SER A 10 -9.48 -2.35 -2.82
N GLN A 11 -9.42 -1.33 -3.70
CA GLN A 11 -9.47 -1.49 -5.16
C GLN A 11 -8.13 -1.86 -5.78
N SER A 12 -7.04 -1.85 -5.01
CA SER A 12 -5.69 -2.07 -5.54
C SER A 12 -5.48 -3.51 -6.02
N PRO A 13 -5.27 -3.75 -7.33
CA PRO A 13 -4.99 -5.09 -7.84
C PRO A 13 -3.65 -5.62 -7.30
N ARG A 14 -2.71 -4.74 -6.94
CA ARG A 14 -1.41 -5.12 -6.37
C ARG A 14 -1.57 -5.74 -4.98
N ARG A 15 -2.45 -5.17 -4.14
CA ARG A 15 -2.75 -5.73 -2.82
C ARG A 15 -3.43 -7.10 -2.93
N ALA A 16 -4.38 -7.22 -3.87
CA ALA A 16 -5.01 -8.49 -4.16
C ALA A 16 -3.98 -9.55 -4.61
N SER A 17 -3.07 -9.18 -5.52
CA SER A 17 -1.98 -10.07 -5.96
C SER A 17 -1.06 -10.50 -4.81
N LEU A 18 -0.72 -9.60 -3.88
CA LEU A 18 0.11 -9.95 -2.71
C LEU A 18 -0.63 -10.91 -1.77
N LEU A 19 -1.93 -10.73 -1.53
CA LEU A 19 -2.74 -11.69 -0.75
C LEU A 19 -2.83 -13.06 -1.44
N GLN A 20 -2.98 -13.08 -2.76
CA GLN A 20 -2.92 -14.33 -3.54
C GLN A 20 -1.55 -15.03 -3.41
N GLN A 21 -0.45 -14.27 -3.45
CA GLN A 21 0.90 -14.79 -3.21
C GLN A 21 1.06 -15.35 -1.78
N MET A 22 0.32 -14.81 -0.81
CA MET A 22 0.27 -15.36 0.54
C MET A 22 -0.56 -16.66 0.61
N GLY A 23 -1.22 -17.09 -0.47
CA GLY A 23 -2.08 -18.27 -0.51
C GLY A 23 -3.37 -18.10 0.31
N LEU A 24 -3.92 -16.89 0.32
CA LEU A 24 -5.13 -16.56 1.08
C LEU A 24 -6.33 -16.42 0.16
N ASP A 25 -7.46 -17.00 0.58
CA ASP A 25 -8.76 -16.77 -0.05
C ASP A 25 -9.41 -15.52 0.55
N PHE A 26 -9.90 -14.62 -0.30
CA PHE A 26 -10.53 -13.37 0.12
C PHE A 26 -11.57 -12.86 -0.86
N GLU A 27 -12.50 -12.09 -0.36
CA GLU A 27 -13.41 -11.26 -1.17
C GLU A 27 -12.83 -9.85 -1.29
N VAL A 28 -13.10 -9.18 -2.42
CA VAL A 28 -12.73 -7.76 -2.61
C VAL A 28 -13.97 -6.90 -2.47
N ARG A 29 -13.90 -5.91 -1.57
CA ARG A 29 -14.94 -4.90 -1.41
C ARG A 29 -14.28 -3.55 -1.14
N PRO A 30 -14.16 -2.69 -2.15
CA PRO A 30 -13.50 -1.40 -2.03
C PRO A 30 -14.13 -0.51 -0.96
N ALA A 31 -13.28 0.13 -0.15
CA ALA A 31 -13.71 1.17 0.76
C ALA A 31 -13.87 2.49 0.00
N ASP A 32 -14.99 3.18 0.23
CA ASP A 32 -15.22 4.55 -0.22
C ASP A 32 -15.12 5.46 1.01
N ILE A 33 -13.96 6.09 1.19
CA ILE A 33 -13.66 6.94 2.35
C ILE A 33 -12.93 8.21 1.90
N ASP A 34 -13.00 9.25 2.72
CA ASP A 34 -12.20 10.46 2.53
C ASP A 34 -10.73 10.18 2.88
N GLU A 35 -9.86 10.24 1.88
CA GLU A 35 -8.42 10.05 2.02
C GLU A 35 -7.65 11.39 2.18
N THR A 36 -8.32 12.50 2.38
CA THR A 36 -7.67 13.82 2.51
C THR A 36 -6.74 13.85 3.74
N PRO A 37 -5.45 14.22 3.58
CA PRO A 37 -4.55 14.43 4.71
C PRO A 37 -5.07 15.52 5.66
N ARG A 38 -4.96 15.30 6.96
CA ARG A 38 -5.31 16.29 7.98
C ARG A 38 -4.19 17.29 8.19
N ALA A 39 -4.51 18.47 8.65
CA ALA A 39 -3.50 19.50 8.94
C ALA A 39 -2.47 18.98 9.95
N GLY A 40 -1.18 19.02 9.59
CA GLY A 40 -0.09 18.57 10.44
C GLY A 40 0.05 17.05 10.59
N GLU A 41 -0.70 16.27 9.82
CA GLU A 41 -0.63 14.80 9.88
C GLU A 41 0.64 14.30 9.19
N ASP A 42 1.49 13.58 9.92
CA ASP A 42 2.64 12.90 9.35
C ASP A 42 2.26 11.60 8.62
N ALA A 43 3.22 11.02 7.92
CA ALA A 43 3.00 9.85 7.08
C ALA A 43 2.52 8.63 7.88
N ILE A 44 3.06 8.40 9.08
CA ILE A 44 2.73 7.24 9.92
C ILE A 44 1.28 7.33 10.38
N HIS A 45 0.90 8.49 10.93
CA HIS A 45 -0.48 8.72 11.38
C HIS A 45 -1.47 8.68 10.21
N TYR A 46 -1.08 9.25 9.05
CA TYR A 46 -1.90 9.26 7.84
C TYR A 46 -2.24 7.85 7.35
N VAL A 47 -1.21 7.00 7.11
CA VAL A 47 -1.47 5.65 6.57
C VAL A 47 -2.13 4.72 7.59
N ASP A 48 -1.82 4.85 8.88
CA ASP A 48 -2.47 4.09 9.95
C ASP A 48 -3.96 4.43 10.05
N ARG A 49 -4.28 5.72 10.08
CA ARG A 49 -5.67 6.19 10.09
C ARG A 49 -6.45 5.66 8.88
N LEU A 50 -5.90 5.79 7.68
CA LEU A 50 -6.59 5.34 6.47
C LEU A 50 -6.73 3.82 6.42
N ALA A 51 -5.71 3.07 6.84
CA ALA A 51 -5.79 1.61 6.90
C ALA A 51 -6.91 1.17 7.85
N LYS A 52 -6.98 1.72 9.06
CA LYS A 52 -8.05 1.47 10.04
C LYS A 52 -9.43 1.85 9.50
N THR A 53 -9.56 3.05 8.94
CA THR A 53 -10.82 3.53 8.38
C THR A 53 -11.32 2.62 7.26
N LYS A 54 -10.41 2.17 6.37
CA LYS A 54 -10.73 1.21 5.30
C LYS A 54 -11.16 -0.14 5.86
N ALA A 55 -10.45 -0.69 6.84
CA ALA A 55 -10.81 -1.97 7.47
C ALA A 55 -12.18 -1.92 8.15
N GLN A 56 -12.51 -0.82 8.80
CA GLN A 56 -13.78 -0.64 9.52
C GLN A 56 -14.95 -0.25 8.61
N SER A 57 -14.66 0.23 7.38
CA SER A 57 -15.69 0.63 6.44
C SER A 57 -16.54 -0.56 5.99
N GLN A 58 -17.85 -0.37 5.88
CA GLN A 58 -18.79 -1.35 5.34
C GLN A 58 -18.67 -2.74 5.98
N TRP A 59 -18.42 -2.80 7.29
CA TRP A 59 -18.21 -4.07 8.00
C TRP A 59 -19.32 -5.08 7.75
N ARG A 60 -18.94 -6.36 7.66
CA ARG A 60 -19.82 -7.50 7.41
C ARG A 60 -19.52 -8.60 8.40
N SER A 61 -20.55 -9.07 9.11
CA SER A 61 -20.45 -10.19 10.05
C SER A 61 -19.94 -11.46 9.37
N GLY A 62 -19.10 -12.22 10.06
CA GLY A 62 -18.47 -13.46 9.55
C GLY A 62 -17.19 -13.22 8.74
N PHE A 63 -16.75 -11.96 8.61
CA PHE A 63 -15.50 -11.62 7.93
C PHE A 63 -14.51 -10.93 8.87
N VAL A 64 -13.23 -11.12 8.57
CA VAL A 64 -12.16 -10.21 8.98
C VAL A 64 -11.90 -9.29 7.81
N HIS A 65 -11.98 -7.98 8.03
CA HIS A 65 -11.69 -6.97 7.03
C HIS A 65 -10.22 -6.56 7.09
N LEU A 66 -9.57 -6.47 5.95
CA LEU A 66 -8.20 -5.98 5.78
C LEU A 66 -8.24 -4.66 5.02
N GLY A 67 -7.75 -3.60 5.66
CA GLY A 67 -7.54 -2.29 5.06
C GLY A 67 -6.05 -1.99 4.96
N ALA A 68 -5.63 -1.27 3.93
CA ALA A 68 -4.26 -0.77 3.81
C ALA A 68 -4.23 0.56 3.07
N ASP A 69 -3.21 1.38 3.39
CA ASP A 69 -2.91 2.61 2.67
C ASP A 69 -1.42 2.81 2.50
N THR A 70 -1.01 3.48 1.41
CA THR A 70 0.41 3.64 1.06
C THR A 70 0.67 5.05 0.57
N ILE A 71 1.73 5.67 1.11
CA ILE A 71 2.18 7.00 0.73
C ILE A 71 3.70 7.03 0.51
N VAL A 72 4.16 7.82 -0.45
CA VAL A 72 5.58 8.14 -0.63
C VAL A 72 5.91 9.39 0.16
N VAL A 73 7.06 9.41 0.81
CA VAL A 73 7.50 10.52 1.67
C VAL A 73 8.87 11.00 1.22
N LEU A 74 8.98 12.30 0.93
CA LEU A 74 10.25 12.95 0.60
C LEU A 74 10.38 14.23 1.39
N ASP A 75 11.43 14.33 2.22
CA ASP A 75 11.70 15.52 3.08
C ASP A 75 10.49 15.89 3.95
N GLY A 76 9.77 14.89 4.47
CA GLY A 76 8.54 15.08 5.26
C GLY A 76 7.28 15.40 4.44
N ALA A 77 7.40 15.63 3.13
CA ALA A 77 6.26 15.88 2.27
C ALA A 77 5.61 14.56 1.82
N LEU A 78 4.28 14.50 1.91
CA LEU A 78 3.48 13.36 1.44
C LEU A 78 3.27 13.48 -0.08
N LEU A 79 3.72 12.48 -0.83
CA LEU A 79 3.55 12.38 -2.27
C LEU A 79 2.50 11.30 -2.58
N GLY A 80 1.25 11.73 -2.72
CA GLY A 80 0.14 10.88 -3.13
C GLY A 80 0.15 10.58 -4.63
N LYS A 81 -1.03 10.28 -5.19
CA LYS A 81 -1.19 10.06 -6.63
C LYS A 81 -1.02 11.37 -7.40
N PRO A 82 -0.39 11.37 -8.58
CA PRO A 82 -0.32 12.55 -9.42
C PRO A 82 -1.73 12.94 -9.93
N ARG A 83 -1.96 14.23 -10.06
CA ARG A 83 -3.22 14.77 -10.59
C ARG A 83 -3.24 14.82 -12.11
N ASP A 84 -2.07 15.00 -12.69
CA ASP A 84 -1.83 15.21 -14.13
C ASP A 84 -0.36 14.92 -14.47
N GLU A 85 -0.01 15.02 -15.76
CA GLU A 85 1.35 14.83 -16.27
C GLU A 85 2.37 15.76 -15.61
N GLN A 86 2.04 17.04 -15.50
CA GLN A 86 2.95 18.03 -14.92
C GLN A 86 3.27 17.69 -13.46
N HIS A 87 2.27 17.31 -12.69
CA HIS A 87 2.43 16.91 -11.29
C HIS A 87 3.26 15.60 -11.18
N ALA A 88 3.02 14.62 -12.06
CA ALA A 88 3.82 13.39 -12.09
C ALA A 88 5.29 13.69 -12.42
N MET A 89 5.54 14.53 -13.42
CA MET A 89 6.89 14.99 -13.77
C MET A 89 7.59 15.66 -12.60
N GLN A 90 6.91 16.57 -11.88
CA GLN A 90 7.46 17.22 -10.70
C GLN A 90 7.81 16.21 -9.59
N MET A 91 6.95 15.23 -9.35
CA MET A 91 7.21 14.16 -8.37
C MET A 91 8.47 13.36 -8.76
N LEU A 92 8.54 12.85 -9.99
CA LEU A 92 9.66 12.04 -10.48
C LEU A 92 10.98 12.81 -10.44
N MET A 93 10.99 14.08 -10.86
CA MET A 93 12.19 14.93 -10.81
C MET A 93 12.63 15.22 -9.37
N ARG A 94 11.70 15.33 -8.42
CA ARG A 94 12.06 15.47 -6.99
C ARG A 94 12.65 14.19 -6.41
N LEU A 95 12.24 13.00 -6.90
CA LEU A 95 12.74 11.69 -6.46
C LEU A 95 14.06 11.32 -7.16
N SER A 96 14.35 11.91 -8.33
CA SER A 96 15.53 11.62 -9.17
C SER A 96 16.84 11.75 -8.40
N GLY A 97 17.67 10.68 -8.42
CA GLY A 97 18.98 10.64 -7.78
C GLY A 97 18.96 10.66 -6.24
N ARG A 98 17.80 10.37 -5.62
CA ARG A 98 17.62 10.51 -4.16
C ARG A 98 17.00 9.29 -3.53
N SER A 99 17.17 9.19 -2.21
CA SER A 99 16.41 8.27 -1.37
C SER A 99 15.14 8.94 -0.86
N HIS A 100 14.07 8.17 -0.79
CA HIS A 100 12.79 8.54 -0.22
C HIS A 100 12.22 7.37 0.59
N GLN A 101 11.17 7.62 1.34
CA GLN A 101 10.51 6.59 2.14
C GLN A 101 9.15 6.25 1.53
N VAL A 102 8.77 4.99 1.69
CA VAL A 102 7.41 4.50 1.40
C VAL A 102 6.84 3.96 2.70
N ALA A 103 5.75 4.57 3.15
CA ALA A 103 5.00 4.14 4.32
C ALA A 103 3.75 3.38 3.88
N THR A 104 3.51 2.20 4.42
CA THR A 104 2.24 1.50 4.29
C THR A 104 1.69 1.16 5.65
N GLY A 105 0.47 1.63 5.92
CA GLY A 105 -0.34 1.16 7.03
C GLY A 105 -1.15 -0.05 6.59
N VAL A 106 -1.25 -1.03 7.47
CA VAL A 106 -2.12 -2.20 7.33
C VAL A 106 -2.95 -2.38 8.59
N ALA A 107 -4.23 -2.68 8.45
CA ALA A 107 -5.12 -2.89 9.57
C ALA A 107 -6.08 -4.05 9.31
N VAL A 108 -6.41 -4.80 10.36
CA VAL A 108 -7.43 -5.84 10.35
C VAL A 108 -8.53 -5.50 11.37
N PHE A 109 -9.78 -5.81 11.02
CA PHE A 109 -10.95 -5.56 11.87
C PHE A 109 -11.89 -6.76 11.82
N ASP A 110 -12.31 -7.26 12.98
CA ASP A 110 -13.18 -8.44 13.10
C ASP A 110 -14.61 -8.12 13.57
N GLY A 111 -14.92 -6.83 13.69
CA GLY A 111 -16.20 -6.32 14.19
C GLY A 111 -16.17 -5.88 15.65
N GLU A 112 -15.15 -6.27 16.40
CA GLU A 112 -14.97 -5.90 17.81
C GLU A 112 -13.71 -5.06 18.02
N GLN A 113 -12.58 -5.51 17.46
CA GLN A 113 -11.29 -4.85 17.61
C GLN A 113 -10.65 -4.56 16.27
N VAL A 114 -9.88 -3.48 16.22
CA VAL A 114 -9.02 -3.12 15.10
C VAL A 114 -7.56 -3.23 15.55
N LEU A 115 -6.77 -4.01 14.81
CA LEU A 115 -5.32 -4.10 14.98
C LEU A 115 -4.65 -3.51 13.75
N SER A 116 -3.54 -2.82 13.93
CA SER A 116 -2.81 -2.21 12.80
C SER A 116 -1.32 -2.18 13.04
N ASP A 117 -0.58 -2.04 11.95
CA ASP A 117 0.86 -1.78 11.94
C ASP A 117 1.22 -0.83 10.79
N VAL A 118 2.37 -0.17 10.89
CA VAL A 118 2.90 0.73 9.88
C VAL A 118 4.34 0.35 9.56
N VAL A 119 4.60 0.08 8.29
CA VAL A 119 5.93 -0.29 7.80
C VAL A 119 6.51 0.82 6.94
N MET A 120 7.77 1.16 7.23
CA MET A 120 8.56 2.14 6.48
C MET A 120 9.66 1.43 5.69
N THR A 121 9.83 1.78 4.42
CA THR A 121 10.89 1.25 3.56
C THR A 121 11.57 2.40 2.81
N THR A 122 12.90 2.41 2.81
CA THR A 122 13.67 3.38 2.03
C THR A 122 13.91 2.85 0.63
N VAL A 123 13.60 3.66 -0.37
CA VAL A 123 13.83 3.40 -1.78
C VAL A 123 14.77 4.46 -2.33
N THR A 124 15.79 4.04 -3.08
CA THR A 124 16.74 4.96 -3.71
C THR A 124 16.61 4.89 -5.23
N PHE A 125 16.46 6.05 -5.86
CA PHE A 125 16.42 6.19 -7.31
C PHE A 125 17.79 6.55 -7.89
N ARG A 126 18.09 6.03 -9.08
CA ARG A 126 19.10 6.62 -9.94
C ARG A 126 18.66 8.00 -10.42
N SER A 127 19.57 8.75 -11.01
CA SER A 127 19.19 9.97 -11.73
C SER A 127 18.24 9.64 -12.88
N ILE A 128 17.19 10.43 -13.02
CA ILE A 128 16.17 10.38 -14.07
C ILE A 128 16.19 11.76 -14.73
N ASP A 129 16.22 11.82 -16.06
CA ASP A 129 16.07 13.06 -16.78
C ASP A 129 14.60 13.36 -17.13
N SER A 130 14.33 14.56 -17.61
CA SER A 130 12.98 15.00 -17.93
C SER A 130 12.37 14.23 -19.11
N GLN A 131 13.18 13.75 -20.04
CA GLN A 131 12.71 12.97 -21.18
C GLN A 131 12.29 11.56 -20.76
N GLU A 132 13.06 10.91 -19.87
CA GLU A 132 12.70 9.63 -19.28
C GLU A 132 11.39 9.72 -18.47
N ALA A 133 11.26 10.75 -17.62
CA ALA A 133 10.07 10.97 -16.83
C ALA A 133 8.83 11.17 -17.71
N LYS A 134 8.96 11.93 -18.81
CA LYS A 134 7.88 12.15 -19.79
C LYS A 134 7.52 10.85 -20.52
N SER A 135 8.52 10.08 -20.95
CA SER A 135 8.29 8.79 -21.62
C SER A 135 7.61 7.79 -20.69
N TYR A 136 7.98 7.80 -19.41
CA TYR A 136 7.34 6.96 -18.41
C TYR A 136 5.88 7.37 -18.15
N TRP A 137 5.59 8.67 -18.07
CA TRP A 137 4.20 9.12 -17.96
C TRP A 137 3.33 8.63 -19.14
N ALA A 138 3.87 8.70 -20.35
CA ALA A 138 3.17 8.27 -21.57
C ALA A 138 2.78 6.78 -21.57
N THR A 139 3.38 5.93 -20.72
CA THR A 139 2.97 4.53 -20.54
C THR A 139 1.63 4.37 -19.80
N GLY A 140 1.15 5.42 -19.13
CA GLY A 140 -0.02 5.38 -18.27
C GLY A 140 0.20 4.75 -16.89
N GLU A 141 1.32 4.07 -16.68
CA GLU A 141 1.61 3.37 -15.41
C GLU A 141 1.61 4.30 -14.16
N PRO A 142 2.12 5.55 -14.23
CA PRO A 142 2.20 6.44 -13.07
C PRO A 142 0.87 6.88 -12.47
N THR A 143 -0.20 6.87 -13.25
CA THR A 143 -1.43 7.66 -13.02
C THR A 143 -2.13 7.38 -11.69
N ASP A 144 -2.06 6.17 -11.17
CA ASP A 144 -2.73 5.73 -9.93
C ASP A 144 -1.75 5.37 -8.81
N LYS A 145 -0.49 5.82 -8.89
CA LYS A 145 0.58 5.45 -7.97
C LYS A 145 1.01 6.61 -7.08
N ALA A 146 1.16 6.36 -5.78
CA ALA A 146 1.81 7.30 -4.88
C ALA A 146 3.25 7.57 -5.35
N GLY A 147 3.66 8.84 -5.38
CA GLY A 147 4.97 9.25 -5.90
C GLY A 147 5.14 9.09 -7.41
N ALA A 148 4.07 8.80 -8.15
CA ALA A 148 4.05 8.62 -9.60
C ALA A 148 4.96 7.50 -10.13
N TYR A 149 5.15 6.39 -9.41
CA TYR A 149 5.89 5.23 -9.91
C TYR A 149 5.37 3.90 -9.37
N ALA A 150 5.65 2.81 -10.10
CA ALA A 150 5.35 1.44 -9.69
C ALA A 150 6.63 0.61 -9.64
N LEU A 151 6.95 0.04 -8.45
CA LEU A 151 8.12 -0.82 -8.28
C LEU A 151 8.01 -2.12 -9.10
N GLN A 152 6.82 -2.69 -9.20
CA GLN A 152 6.56 -3.95 -9.94
C GLN A 152 6.43 -3.79 -11.44
N GLY A 153 6.46 -2.55 -11.95
CA GLY A 153 6.29 -2.24 -13.36
C GLY A 153 7.53 -1.61 -13.97
N ILE A 154 7.30 -0.81 -15.01
CA ILE A 154 8.36 -0.10 -15.74
C ILE A 154 9.13 0.84 -14.80
N GLY A 155 8.45 1.48 -13.83
CA GLY A 155 9.09 2.38 -12.85
C GLY A 155 10.17 1.71 -11.99
N GLY A 156 10.21 0.37 -11.94
CA GLY A 156 11.28 -0.38 -11.29
C GLY A 156 12.67 -0.09 -11.87
N VAL A 157 12.78 0.35 -13.13
CA VAL A 157 14.07 0.71 -13.77
C VAL A 157 14.74 1.94 -13.15
N PHE A 158 14.00 2.73 -12.36
CA PHE A 158 14.53 3.87 -11.64
C PHE A 158 15.16 3.49 -10.30
N VAL A 159 14.77 2.34 -9.73
CA VAL A 159 15.16 1.91 -8.39
C VAL A 159 16.53 1.24 -8.41
N THR A 160 17.47 1.75 -7.60
CA THR A 160 18.79 1.16 -7.40
C THR A 160 18.87 0.34 -6.11
N THR A 161 18.12 0.75 -5.07
CA THR A 161 18.20 0.09 -3.76
C THR A 161 16.86 0.16 -3.04
N ILE A 162 16.54 -0.91 -2.32
CA ILE A 162 15.43 -0.99 -1.37
C ILE A 162 16.01 -1.43 -0.03
N ALA A 163 15.84 -0.63 1.01
CA ALA A 163 16.21 -0.98 2.38
C ALA A 163 14.94 -1.10 3.23
N GLY A 164 14.50 -2.33 3.49
CA GLY A 164 13.26 -2.68 4.18
C GLY A 164 12.44 -3.72 3.42
N SER A 165 11.12 -3.63 3.51
CA SER A 165 10.18 -4.59 2.93
C SER A 165 9.81 -4.25 1.48
N TYR A 166 10.11 -5.16 0.55
CA TYR A 166 9.70 -5.05 -0.85
C TYR A 166 8.16 -4.99 -0.99
N SER A 167 7.45 -5.87 -0.28
CA SER A 167 5.98 -5.93 -0.35
C SER A 167 5.31 -4.69 0.25
N ASN A 168 5.96 -4.03 1.22
CA ASN A 168 5.55 -2.72 1.71
C ASN A 168 5.51 -1.67 0.59
N VAL A 169 6.58 -1.58 -0.21
CA VAL A 169 6.66 -0.61 -1.32
C VAL A 169 5.56 -0.85 -2.37
N ILE A 170 5.18 -2.11 -2.58
CA ILE A 170 4.08 -2.48 -3.49
C ILE A 170 2.71 -2.08 -2.91
N GLY A 171 2.59 -2.07 -1.57
CA GLY A 171 1.40 -1.56 -0.89
C GLY A 171 0.71 -2.50 0.08
N LEU A 172 1.34 -3.63 0.45
CA LEU A 172 0.89 -4.54 1.50
C LEU A 172 2.10 -5.25 2.14
N PRO A 173 2.52 -4.89 3.37
CA PRO A 173 3.62 -5.55 4.06
C PRO A 173 3.18 -6.96 4.49
N MET A 174 3.65 -8.00 3.78
CA MET A 174 3.13 -9.37 3.91
C MET A 174 3.41 -9.98 5.29
N ALA A 175 4.59 -9.72 5.88
CA ALA A 175 4.96 -10.27 7.18
C ALA A 175 4.08 -9.71 8.30
N GLU A 176 3.87 -8.42 8.32
CA GLU A 176 3.03 -7.71 9.31
C GLU A 176 1.55 -8.05 9.09
N THR A 177 1.12 -8.16 7.83
CA THR A 177 -0.23 -8.63 7.49
C THR A 177 -0.49 -10.03 8.06
N GLU A 178 0.45 -10.96 7.89
CA GLU A 178 0.37 -12.31 8.47
C GLU A 178 0.24 -12.28 9.99
N GLN A 179 1.07 -11.48 10.67
CA GLN A 179 1.05 -11.36 12.12
C GLN A 179 -0.28 -10.78 12.64
N LEU A 180 -0.81 -9.76 11.97
CA LEU A 180 -2.10 -9.16 12.33
C LEU A 180 -3.25 -10.15 12.15
N LEU A 181 -3.27 -10.90 11.04
CA LEU A 181 -4.28 -11.94 10.78
C LEU A 181 -4.21 -13.04 11.83
N ALA A 182 -3.02 -13.50 12.20
CA ALA A 182 -2.84 -14.49 13.24
C ALA A 182 -3.31 -13.97 14.61
N SER A 183 -3.00 -12.71 14.94
CA SER A 183 -3.39 -12.07 16.21
C SER A 183 -4.91 -11.92 16.39
N ILE A 184 -5.66 -11.85 15.27
CA ILE A 184 -7.13 -11.77 15.27
C ILE A 184 -7.79 -13.14 15.08
N GLY A 185 -6.99 -14.23 15.11
CA GLY A 185 -7.46 -15.61 15.08
C GLY A 185 -7.75 -16.19 13.71
N VAL A 186 -7.19 -15.58 12.63
CA VAL A 186 -7.20 -16.17 11.27
C VAL A 186 -6.03 -17.13 11.14
N ASN A 187 -6.30 -18.43 10.95
CA ASN A 187 -5.25 -19.41 10.70
C ASN A 187 -4.92 -19.48 9.22
N THR A 188 -4.01 -18.65 8.79
CA THR A 188 -3.58 -18.54 7.38
C THR A 188 -2.92 -19.82 6.86
N TRP A 189 -2.22 -20.58 7.71
CA TRP A 189 -1.56 -21.82 7.31
C TRP A 189 -2.54 -22.96 7.01
N LEU A 190 -3.73 -22.96 7.61
CA LEU A 190 -4.77 -23.94 7.25
C LEU A 190 -5.32 -23.66 5.85
N GLN A 191 -5.48 -22.41 5.46
CA GLN A 191 -5.95 -22.05 4.11
C GLN A 191 -4.96 -22.51 3.02
N ARG A 192 -3.64 -22.42 3.30
CA ARG A 192 -2.57 -22.81 2.38
C ARG A 192 -2.44 -24.31 2.14
N GLN A 193 -3.06 -25.15 2.95
CA GLN A 193 -3.01 -26.61 2.75
C GLN A 193 -3.83 -27.10 1.57
N HIS A 194 -4.64 -26.23 0.97
CA HIS A 194 -5.53 -26.54 -0.15
C HIS A 194 -5.12 -25.84 -1.47
N VAL A 195 -3.91 -25.25 -1.51
CA VAL A 195 -3.32 -24.57 -2.69
C VAL A 195 -2.40 -25.53 -3.45
#